data_6c55cab320a943d0203ddaaf9cd87516
#
_entry.id   6c55cab320a943d0203ddaaf9cd87516
#
_cell.length_a   1.000
_cell.length_b   1.000
_cell.length_c   1.000
_cell.angle_alpha   90.00
_cell.angle_beta   90.00
_cell.angle_gamma   90.00
#
_symmetry.space_group_name_H-M   'P 1'
#
loop_
_entity.id
_entity.type
_entity.pdbx_description
1 polymer ?
#
loop_
_entity_poly.entity_id
_entity_poly.type
_entity_poly.pdbx_seq_one_letter_code
_entity_poly.pdbx_strand_id
1 'polypeptide(L)'
;MHTPPPLHIDRAPRDIAGWAARFHHAQLPVLAGTAQVLEDMRSSEDAVDAHLLTEAIGNDPLMTLKVLAHVAHQRRGRDGSEVETVTEALVMLGITPFFRAFGPQAAAQDWLLDSPDALAGFNSVLRRSHRAARFAMGFAVHRMDHDAPVLHEAALLHDFAELLLWLQAPAMALEIQRRQAQDGTLRSAATQRAVLNIELAELQHTLMQNWRLPSLLVRITDDHAQSQTSQTRNVLLAIRVARHSAQGWDNAALPDDVRAVAELLQLSPDAALRLLQEIDSD
;
A
#
# COMPACT_ATOMS: atom_id res chain seq x y z
N MET A 1 -3.40 15.48 21.61
CA MET A 1 -3.47 14.30 22.49
C MET A 1 -2.94 13.12 21.68
N HIS A 2 -1.76 12.58 22.03
CA HIS A 2 -1.24 11.37 21.37
C HIS A 2 -2.17 10.22 21.71
N THR A 3 -2.77 9.63 20.69
CA THR A 3 -3.47 8.33 20.85
C THR A 3 -2.39 7.30 21.16
N PRO A 4 -2.45 6.61 22.32
CA PRO A 4 -1.43 5.62 22.64
C PRO A 4 -1.42 4.52 21.56
N PRO A 5 -0.25 3.94 21.25
CA PRO A 5 -0.17 2.82 20.34
C PRO A 5 -1.07 1.68 20.84
N PRO A 6 -1.72 0.94 19.94
CA PRO A 6 -2.47 -0.25 20.35
C PRO A 6 -1.52 -1.25 21.01
N LEU A 7 -2.08 -2.09 21.87
CA LEU A 7 -1.31 -3.22 22.41
C LEU A 7 -0.87 -4.12 21.22
N HIS A 8 0.41 -4.41 21.16
CA HIS A 8 0.96 -5.30 20.14
C HIS A 8 0.31 -6.69 20.22
N ILE A 9 0.19 -7.32 19.07
CA ILE A 9 -0.30 -8.70 18.95
C ILE A 9 0.91 -9.62 19.22
N ASP A 10 0.99 -10.18 20.43
CA ASP A 10 2.10 -11.04 20.85
C ASP A 10 1.91 -12.51 20.44
N ARG A 11 0.68 -12.90 20.09
CA ARG A 11 0.35 -14.26 19.66
C ARG A 11 -0.49 -14.24 18.40
N ALA A 12 -0.05 -14.97 17.38
CA ALA A 12 -0.77 -15.08 16.12
C ALA A 12 -2.19 -15.60 16.33
N PRO A 13 -3.22 -14.90 15.82
CA PRO A 13 -4.56 -15.44 15.68
C PRO A 13 -4.56 -16.76 14.92
N ARG A 14 -5.60 -17.60 15.13
CA ARG A 14 -5.66 -18.94 14.55
C ARG A 14 -5.89 -18.94 13.05
N ASP A 15 -6.55 -17.92 12.54
CA ASP A 15 -7.03 -17.83 11.16
C ASP A 15 -7.17 -16.37 10.68
N ILE A 16 -7.55 -16.21 9.42
CA ILE A 16 -7.75 -14.90 8.78
C ILE A 16 -8.82 -14.07 9.49
N ALA A 17 -9.91 -14.69 9.93
CA ALA A 17 -10.99 -13.98 10.62
C ALA A 17 -10.50 -13.38 11.95
N GLY A 18 -9.69 -14.13 12.69
CA GLY A 18 -9.05 -13.66 13.91
C GLY A 18 -8.08 -12.50 13.67
N TRP A 19 -7.32 -12.53 12.57
CA TRP A 19 -6.47 -11.41 12.17
C TRP A 19 -7.29 -10.20 11.72
N ALA A 20 -8.27 -10.40 10.84
CA ALA A 20 -9.10 -9.31 10.31
C ALA A 20 -9.88 -8.57 11.40
N ALA A 21 -10.30 -9.28 12.46
CA ALA A 21 -10.97 -8.68 13.61
C ALA A 21 -10.08 -7.74 14.44
N ARG A 22 -8.75 -7.80 14.28
CA ARG A 22 -7.79 -6.93 14.99
C ARG A 22 -7.56 -5.60 14.26
N PHE A 23 -7.81 -5.53 12.95
CA PHE A 23 -7.53 -4.36 12.14
C PHE A 23 -8.79 -3.53 11.88
N HIS A 24 -8.79 -2.30 12.35
CA HIS A 24 -9.87 -1.34 12.14
C HIS A 24 -9.33 -0.13 11.39
N HIS A 25 -9.79 0.08 10.14
CA HIS A 25 -9.30 1.16 9.29
C HIS A 25 -9.33 2.55 9.95
N ALA A 26 -10.36 2.83 10.78
CA ALA A 26 -10.48 4.11 11.48
C ALA A 26 -9.39 4.35 12.54
N GLN A 27 -8.74 3.28 13.03
CA GLN A 27 -7.71 3.34 14.07
C GLN A 27 -6.29 3.26 13.51
N LEU A 28 -6.12 3.14 12.19
CA LEU A 28 -4.80 3.12 11.58
C LEU A 28 -4.09 4.46 11.82
N PRO A 29 -2.79 4.45 12.14
CA PRO A 29 -1.99 5.66 12.13
C PRO A 29 -1.78 6.11 10.69
N VAL A 30 -1.11 7.23 10.49
CA VAL A 30 -0.65 7.71 9.18
C VAL A 30 0.86 7.93 9.24
N LEU A 31 1.50 8.20 8.10
CA LEU A 31 2.92 8.56 8.13
C LEU A 31 3.15 9.87 8.91
N ALA A 32 4.27 9.99 9.60
CA ALA A 32 4.57 11.17 10.42
C ALA A 32 4.53 12.47 9.60
N GLY A 33 5.07 12.46 8.38
CA GLY A 33 4.99 13.61 7.46
C GLY A 33 3.55 13.97 7.12
N THR A 34 2.71 12.99 6.83
CA THR A 34 1.28 13.19 6.54
C THR A 34 0.55 13.77 7.75
N ALA A 35 0.80 13.23 8.96
CA ALA A 35 0.19 13.74 10.19
C ALA A 35 0.49 15.23 10.41
N GLN A 36 1.75 15.64 10.20
CA GLN A 36 2.19 17.03 10.34
C GLN A 36 1.55 17.94 9.29
N VAL A 37 1.61 17.56 8.02
CA VAL A 37 1.04 18.36 6.92
C VAL A 37 -0.48 18.53 7.08
N LEU A 38 -1.20 17.49 7.50
CA LEU A 38 -2.64 17.57 7.74
C LEU A 38 -2.98 18.50 8.91
N GLU A 39 -2.15 18.59 9.95
CA GLU A 39 -2.36 19.52 11.07
C GLU A 39 -2.09 20.97 10.65
N ASP A 40 -1.05 21.20 9.84
CA ASP A 40 -0.75 22.52 9.26
C ASP A 40 -1.91 23.00 8.35
N MET A 41 -2.41 22.11 7.47
CA MET A 41 -3.56 22.39 6.60
C MET A 41 -4.85 22.66 7.39
N ARG A 42 -5.08 21.93 8.49
CA ARG A 42 -6.24 22.18 9.37
C ARG A 42 -6.25 23.58 9.94
N SER A 43 -5.07 24.13 10.26
CA SER A 43 -4.92 25.48 10.80
C SER A 43 -5.27 26.58 9.78
N SER A 44 -5.33 26.24 8.49
CA SER A 44 -5.63 27.13 7.36
C SER A 44 -6.61 26.49 6.36
N GLU A 45 -7.67 25.86 6.87
CA GLU A 45 -8.62 25.05 6.10
C GLU A 45 -9.23 25.81 4.89
N ASP A 46 -9.50 27.10 5.03
CA ASP A 46 -10.05 27.94 3.97
C ASP A 46 -9.12 28.07 2.73
N ALA A 47 -7.83 27.80 2.89
CA ALA A 47 -6.83 27.84 1.82
C ALA A 47 -6.54 26.46 1.20
N VAL A 48 -7.20 25.40 1.68
CA VAL A 48 -6.99 24.01 1.25
C VAL A 48 -8.04 23.61 0.23
N ASP A 49 -7.59 22.98 -0.85
CA ASP A 49 -8.46 22.33 -1.84
C ASP A 49 -8.21 20.82 -1.92
N ALA A 50 -9.00 20.11 -2.73
CA ALA A 50 -8.87 18.67 -2.89
C ALA A 50 -7.54 18.26 -3.54
N HIS A 51 -6.95 19.12 -4.37
CA HIS A 51 -5.65 18.85 -5.02
C HIS A 51 -4.52 18.88 -3.99
N LEU A 52 -4.45 19.91 -3.16
CA LEU A 52 -3.49 20.02 -2.06
C LEU A 52 -3.61 18.85 -1.08
N LEU A 53 -4.85 18.44 -0.74
CA LEU A 53 -5.05 17.25 0.08
C LEU A 53 -4.57 15.97 -0.62
N THR A 54 -4.82 15.82 -1.92
CA THR A 54 -4.33 14.67 -2.69
C THR A 54 -2.80 14.61 -2.68
N GLU A 55 -2.12 15.73 -2.89
CA GLU A 55 -0.66 15.79 -2.81
C GLU A 55 -0.13 15.41 -1.43
N ALA A 56 -0.80 15.88 -0.38
CA ALA A 56 -0.41 15.60 1.01
C ALA A 56 -0.54 14.13 1.40
N ILE A 57 -1.57 13.42 0.91
CA ILE A 57 -1.89 12.07 1.38
C ILE A 57 -1.71 10.97 0.34
N GLY A 58 -1.61 11.30 -0.94
CA GLY A 58 -1.62 10.34 -2.06
C GLY A 58 -0.43 9.36 -2.06
N ASN A 59 0.64 9.68 -1.34
CA ASN A 59 1.79 8.81 -1.14
C ASN A 59 1.80 8.12 0.24
N ASP A 60 0.76 8.32 1.05
CA ASP A 60 0.61 7.62 2.33
C ASP A 60 -0.38 6.46 2.19
N PRO A 61 0.09 5.20 2.12
CA PRO A 61 -0.79 4.05 1.94
C PRO A 61 -1.79 3.90 3.10
N LEU A 62 -1.43 4.30 4.31
CA LEU A 62 -2.31 4.18 5.48
C LEU A 62 -3.42 5.24 5.46
N MET A 63 -3.09 6.48 5.09
CA MET A 63 -4.11 7.53 4.97
C MET A 63 -5.01 7.31 3.76
N THR A 64 -4.46 6.87 2.62
CA THR A 64 -5.24 6.48 1.44
C THR A 64 -6.26 5.39 1.78
N LEU A 65 -5.86 4.33 2.48
CA LEU A 65 -6.76 3.28 2.97
C LEU A 65 -7.87 3.84 3.86
N LYS A 66 -7.53 4.72 4.81
CA LYS A 66 -8.52 5.34 5.71
C LYS A 66 -9.57 6.14 4.97
N VAL A 67 -9.14 6.95 3.99
CA VAL A 67 -10.04 7.80 3.20
C VAL A 67 -10.96 6.95 2.33
N LEU A 68 -10.42 5.98 1.57
CA LEU A 68 -11.20 5.12 0.72
C LEU A 68 -12.21 4.29 1.51
N ALA A 69 -11.78 3.68 2.62
CA ALA A 69 -12.67 2.89 3.48
C ALA A 69 -13.77 3.75 4.13
N HIS A 70 -13.45 4.98 4.57
CA HIS A 70 -14.42 5.90 5.14
C HIS A 70 -15.50 6.28 4.14
N VAL A 71 -15.10 6.66 2.93
CA VAL A 71 -16.02 7.05 1.86
C VAL A 71 -16.89 5.86 1.43
N ALA A 72 -16.29 4.67 1.27
CA ALA A 72 -17.03 3.45 0.95
C ALA A 72 -18.08 3.11 2.02
N HIS A 73 -17.76 3.33 3.30
CA HIS A 73 -18.71 3.10 4.40
C HIS A 73 -19.86 4.11 4.38
N GLN A 74 -19.60 5.39 4.13
CA GLN A 74 -20.63 6.44 4.04
C GLN A 74 -21.59 6.23 2.86
N ARG A 75 -21.13 5.63 1.78
CA ARG A 75 -21.93 5.35 0.57
C ARG A 75 -22.79 4.09 0.67
N ARG A 76 -22.75 3.37 1.78
CA ARG A 76 -23.51 2.14 1.96
C ARG A 76 -25.00 2.31 1.62
N GLY A 77 -25.44 1.58 0.60
CA GLY A 77 -26.85 1.58 0.16
C GLY A 77 -27.24 2.79 -0.70
N ARG A 78 -26.30 3.57 -1.22
CA ARG A 78 -26.57 4.62 -2.22
C ARG A 78 -26.19 4.14 -3.60
N ASP A 79 -27.06 4.36 -4.58
CA ASP A 79 -26.77 4.11 -5.99
C ASP A 79 -25.76 5.14 -6.50
N GLY A 80 -24.85 4.71 -7.38
CA GLY A 80 -23.85 5.55 -8.03
C GLY A 80 -22.57 4.78 -8.36
N SER A 81 -21.69 5.35 -9.19
CA SER A 81 -20.37 4.79 -9.50
C SER A 81 -19.52 4.65 -8.23
N GLU A 82 -18.72 3.60 -8.16
CA GLU A 82 -17.70 3.48 -7.11
C GLU A 82 -16.71 4.66 -7.21
N VAL A 83 -16.18 5.07 -6.08
CA VAL A 83 -15.10 6.04 -5.98
C VAL A 83 -13.81 5.22 -6.02
N GLU A 84 -13.06 5.34 -7.09
CA GLU A 84 -11.93 4.44 -7.38
C GLU A 84 -10.59 4.98 -6.88
N THR A 85 -10.49 6.30 -6.65
CA THR A 85 -9.25 6.96 -6.24
C THR A 85 -9.42 7.82 -4.99
N VAL A 86 -8.31 8.07 -4.29
CA VAL A 86 -8.29 8.99 -3.14
C VAL A 86 -8.68 10.41 -3.55
N THR A 87 -8.28 10.85 -4.75
CA THR A 87 -8.68 12.17 -5.29
C THR A 87 -10.19 12.29 -5.45
N GLU A 88 -10.84 11.28 -6.07
CA GLU A 88 -12.30 11.25 -6.18
C GLU A 88 -12.97 11.22 -4.82
N ALA A 89 -12.40 10.45 -3.87
CA ALA A 89 -12.89 10.39 -2.51
C ALA A 89 -12.85 11.75 -1.80
N LEU A 90 -11.76 12.50 -1.96
CA LEU A 90 -11.61 13.85 -1.40
C LEU A 90 -12.56 14.87 -2.03
N VAL A 91 -12.68 14.85 -3.36
CA VAL A 91 -13.63 15.72 -4.08
C VAL A 91 -15.06 15.45 -3.60
N MET A 92 -15.44 14.18 -3.44
CA MET A 92 -16.78 13.81 -3.01
C MET A 92 -17.01 14.13 -1.52
N LEU A 93 -16.03 13.96 -0.66
CA LEU A 93 -16.15 14.22 0.77
C LEU A 93 -16.20 15.73 1.06
N GLY A 94 -15.38 16.52 0.38
CA GLY A 94 -15.18 17.94 0.64
C GLY A 94 -14.21 18.21 1.80
N ILE A 95 -13.66 19.41 1.86
CA ILE A 95 -12.55 19.76 2.76
C ILE A 95 -12.99 19.76 4.24
N THR A 96 -14.02 20.53 4.59
CA THR A 96 -14.52 20.60 5.99
C THR A 96 -15.02 19.25 6.51
N PRO A 97 -15.79 18.44 5.77
CA PRO A 97 -16.13 17.09 6.20
C PRO A 97 -14.90 16.17 6.34
N PHE A 98 -13.88 16.32 5.48
CA PHE A 98 -12.62 15.59 5.63
C PHE A 98 -11.97 15.90 6.98
N PHE A 99 -11.69 17.15 7.32
CA PHE A 99 -11.06 17.51 8.58
C PHE A 99 -11.92 17.19 9.81
N ARG A 100 -13.24 17.14 9.66
CA ARG A 100 -14.15 16.67 10.71
C ARG A 100 -14.05 15.15 10.92
N ALA A 101 -13.96 14.38 9.84
CA ALA A 101 -13.86 12.92 9.89
C ALA A 101 -12.47 12.45 10.36
N PHE A 102 -11.44 13.11 9.87
CA PHE A 102 -10.04 12.78 10.14
C PHE A 102 -9.41 13.86 11.04
N GLY A 103 -9.71 13.85 12.34
CA GLY A 103 -9.08 14.70 13.36
C GLY A 103 -7.55 14.57 13.38
N PRO A 104 -6.86 15.06 14.42
CA PRO A 104 -5.42 14.84 14.57
C PRO A 104 -5.07 13.37 14.45
N GLN A 105 -4.04 13.05 13.62
CA GLN A 105 -3.66 11.69 13.31
C GLN A 105 -2.47 11.25 14.17
N ALA A 106 -2.46 9.98 14.59
CA ALA A 106 -1.27 9.36 15.19
C ALA A 106 -0.24 9.04 14.09
N ALA A 107 1.04 9.24 14.38
CA ALA A 107 2.11 8.87 13.46
C ALA A 107 2.47 7.38 13.59
N ALA A 108 2.61 6.70 12.45
CA ALA A 108 3.00 5.29 12.40
C ALA A 108 4.40 5.07 13.00
N GLN A 109 5.32 6.00 12.77
CA GLN A 109 6.66 5.95 13.31
C GLN A 109 6.69 5.99 14.83
N ASP A 110 5.74 6.73 15.47
CA ASP A 110 5.65 6.81 16.94
C ASP A 110 5.29 5.45 17.56
N TRP A 111 4.56 4.60 16.85
CA TRP A 111 4.21 3.26 17.33
C TRP A 111 5.40 2.30 17.36
N LEU A 112 6.48 2.62 16.64
CA LEU A 112 7.68 1.79 16.49
C LEU A 112 8.94 2.40 17.11
N LEU A 113 8.81 3.49 17.86
CA LEU A 113 9.96 4.20 18.46
C LEU A 113 10.82 3.29 19.35
N ASP A 114 10.19 2.37 20.09
CA ASP A 114 10.89 1.45 20.98
C ASP A 114 11.46 0.21 20.27
N SER A 115 11.29 0.10 18.94
CA SER A 115 11.76 -1.03 18.14
C SER A 115 12.41 -0.56 16.83
N PRO A 116 13.69 -0.14 16.85
CA PRO A 116 14.39 0.36 15.66
C PRO A 116 14.40 -0.63 14.48
N ASP A 117 14.53 -1.92 14.75
CA ASP A 117 14.52 -2.97 13.73
C ASP A 117 13.13 -3.09 13.07
N ALA A 118 12.05 -2.97 13.86
CA ALA A 118 10.70 -2.98 13.31
C ALA A 118 10.42 -1.71 12.50
N LEU A 119 10.91 -0.55 12.94
CA LEU A 119 10.83 0.69 12.18
C LEU A 119 11.60 0.58 10.85
N ALA A 120 12.78 -0.03 10.86
CA ALA A 120 13.55 -0.28 9.64
C ALA A 120 12.82 -1.21 8.67
N GLY A 121 12.19 -2.29 9.19
CA GLY A 121 11.35 -3.21 8.41
C GLY A 121 10.14 -2.50 7.80
N PHE A 122 9.39 -1.75 8.60
CA PHE A 122 8.26 -0.93 8.13
C PHE A 122 8.68 0.03 7.02
N ASN A 123 9.75 0.79 7.23
CA ASN A 123 10.27 1.72 6.23
C ASN A 123 10.75 1.02 4.94
N SER A 124 11.24 -0.22 5.04
CA SER A 124 11.63 -1.01 3.87
C SER A 124 10.42 -1.38 3.01
N VAL A 125 9.31 -1.82 3.63
CA VAL A 125 8.05 -2.08 2.94
C VAL A 125 7.50 -0.81 2.31
N LEU A 126 7.49 0.29 3.05
CA LEU A 126 7.01 1.60 2.58
C LEU A 126 7.78 2.07 1.33
N ARG A 127 9.11 2.02 1.36
CA ARG A 127 9.94 2.37 0.19
C ARG A 127 9.62 1.50 -1.02
N ARG A 128 9.41 0.19 -0.80
CA ARG A 128 9.03 -0.75 -1.86
C ARG A 128 7.66 -0.39 -2.46
N SER A 129 6.68 -0.06 -1.62
CA SER A 129 5.35 0.38 -2.06
C SER A 129 5.40 1.67 -2.89
N HIS A 130 6.18 2.66 -2.46
CA HIS A 130 6.38 3.91 -3.22
C HIS A 130 7.05 3.65 -4.57
N ARG A 131 8.07 2.80 -4.62
CA ARG A 131 8.74 2.44 -5.88
C ARG A 131 7.79 1.70 -6.82
N ALA A 132 7.01 0.73 -6.29
CA ALA A 132 6.01 0.02 -7.07
C ALA A 132 4.95 0.98 -7.65
N ALA A 133 4.47 1.93 -6.86
CA ALA A 133 3.51 2.94 -7.31
C ALA A 133 4.08 3.83 -8.44
N ARG A 134 5.35 4.27 -8.33
CA ARG A 134 6.02 5.02 -9.41
C ARG A 134 6.18 4.20 -10.69
N PHE A 135 6.60 2.94 -10.58
CA PHE A 135 6.68 2.04 -11.75
C PHE A 135 5.29 1.84 -12.39
N ALA A 136 4.26 1.55 -11.59
CA ALA A 136 2.91 1.35 -12.12
C ALA A 136 2.38 2.59 -12.85
N MET A 137 2.61 3.78 -12.28
CA MET A 137 2.27 5.06 -12.92
C MET A 137 3.07 5.26 -14.21
N GLY A 138 4.39 5.04 -14.19
CA GLY A 138 5.24 5.18 -15.37
C GLY A 138 4.82 4.24 -16.52
N PHE A 139 4.48 2.99 -16.20
CA PHE A 139 3.95 2.04 -17.20
C PHE A 139 2.60 2.51 -17.76
N ALA A 140 1.70 2.99 -16.89
CA ALA A 140 0.40 3.48 -17.30
C ALA A 140 0.50 4.72 -18.20
N VAL A 141 1.35 5.67 -17.85
CA VAL A 141 1.62 6.88 -18.66
C VAL A 141 2.20 6.49 -20.02
N HIS A 142 3.19 5.58 -20.06
CA HIS A 142 3.76 5.11 -21.33
C HIS A 142 2.71 4.46 -22.24
N ARG A 143 1.77 3.75 -21.66
CA ARG A 143 0.66 3.09 -22.39
C ARG A 143 -0.53 4.00 -22.67
N MET A 144 -0.54 5.24 -22.15
CA MET A 144 -1.67 6.17 -22.18
C MET A 144 -2.94 5.57 -21.54
N ASP A 145 -2.78 4.80 -20.47
CA ASP A 145 -3.89 4.20 -19.73
C ASP A 145 -4.64 5.30 -18.94
N HIS A 146 -5.95 5.37 -19.13
CA HIS A 146 -6.80 6.34 -18.42
C HIS A 146 -6.89 6.06 -16.91
N ASP A 147 -6.65 4.81 -16.50
CA ASP A 147 -6.73 4.37 -15.11
C ASP A 147 -5.39 4.55 -14.35
N ALA A 148 -4.46 5.36 -14.88
CA ALA A 148 -3.13 5.56 -14.29
C ALA A 148 -3.18 5.88 -12.77
N PRO A 149 -4.08 6.76 -12.26
CA PRO A 149 -4.20 7.00 -10.82
C PRO A 149 -4.61 5.75 -10.03
N VAL A 150 -5.53 4.95 -10.56
CA VAL A 150 -5.97 3.70 -9.90
C VAL A 150 -4.83 2.68 -9.86
N LEU A 151 -4.03 2.57 -10.93
CA LEU A 151 -2.87 1.68 -11.00
C LEU A 151 -1.78 2.08 -10.01
N HIS A 152 -1.54 3.40 -9.87
CA HIS A 152 -0.65 3.94 -8.85
C HIS A 152 -1.12 3.54 -7.43
N GLU A 153 -2.38 3.79 -7.09
CA GLU A 153 -2.93 3.46 -5.77
C GLU A 153 -2.94 1.95 -5.53
N ALA A 154 -3.27 1.13 -6.53
CA ALA A 154 -3.22 -0.32 -6.42
C ALA A 154 -1.81 -0.82 -6.07
N ALA A 155 -0.78 -0.28 -6.72
CA ALA A 155 0.61 -0.64 -6.44
C ALA A 155 1.07 -0.11 -5.06
N LEU A 156 0.66 1.11 -4.68
CA LEU A 156 0.94 1.70 -3.37
C LEU A 156 0.35 0.86 -2.23
N LEU A 157 -0.86 0.36 -2.43
CA LEU A 157 -1.61 -0.39 -1.42
C LEU A 157 -1.35 -1.90 -1.45
N HIS A 158 -0.57 -2.41 -2.40
CA HIS A 158 -0.42 -3.86 -2.57
C HIS A 158 0.17 -4.58 -1.35
N ASP A 159 1.06 -3.94 -0.61
CA ASP A 159 1.72 -4.55 0.55
C ASP A 159 1.21 -3.99 1.90
N PHE A 160 0.00 -3.39 1.95
CA PHE A 160 -0.47 -2.73 3.18
C PHE A 160 -0.67 -3.70 4.36
N ALA A 161 -1.03 -4.95 4.10
CA ALA A 161 -1.15 -5.95 5.17
C ALA A 161 0.20 -6.20 5.86
N GLU A 162 1.32 -6.12 5.12
CA GLU A 162 2.66 -6.20 5.70
C GLU A 162 3.01 -4.94 6.52
N LEU A 163 2.60 -3.75 6.06
CA LEU A 163 2.73 -2.51 6.86
C LEU A 163 1.97 -2.62 8.19
N LEU A 164 0.73 -3.15 8.15
CA LEU A 164 -0.07 -3.36 9.35
C LEU A 164 0.55 -4.40 10.29
N LEU A 165 1.16 -5.44 9.74
CA LEU A 165 1.88 -6.44 10.53
C LEU A 165 3.04 -5.80 11.30
N TRP A 166 3.87 -4.98 10.63
CA TRP A 166 4.97 -4.26 11.29
C TRP A 166 4.47 -3.36 12.42
N LEU A 167 3.34 -2.69 12.25
CA LEU A 167 2.77 -1.76 13.24
C LEU A 167 2.16 -2.47 14.45
N GLN A 168 1.49 -3.61 14.25
CA GLN A 168 0.69 -4.22 15.31
C GLN A 168 1.27 -5.55 15.82
N ALA A 169 2.13 -6.22 15.05
CA ALA A 169 2.78 -7.47 15.43
C ALA A 169 4.29 -7.47 15.07
N PRO A 170 5.07 -6.45 15.50
CA PRO A 170 6.45 -6.26 15.07
C PRO A 170 7.34 -7.48 15.38
N ALA A 171 7.13 -8.17 16.51
CA ALA A 171 7.88 -9.37 16.85
C ALA A 171 7.71 -10.50 15.83
N MET A 172 6.49 -10.68 15.28
CA MET A 172 6.21 -11.69 14.27
C MET A 172 6.79 -11.27 12.90
N ALA A 173 6.72 -9.99 12.56
CA ALA A 173 7.33 -9.46 11.34
C ALA A 173 8.85 -9.66 11.35
N LEU A 174 9.51 -9.35 12.46
CA LEU A 174 10.94 -9.61 12.67
C LEU A 174 11.29 -11.09 12.59
N GLU A 175 10.46 -11.99 13.14
CA GLU A 175 10.67 -13.43 13.06
C GLU A 175 10.60 -13.93 11.60
N ILE A 176 9.64 -13.42 10.80
CA ILE A 176 9.56 -13.74 9.37
C ILE A 176 10.82 -13.27 8.65
N GLN A 177 11.22 -12.02 8.86
CA GLN A 177 12.41 -11.43 8.24
C GLN A 177 13.68 -12.23 8.60
N ARG A 178 13.85 -12.60 9.89
CA ARG A 178 14.98 -13.38 10.37
C ARG A 178 15.05 -14.76 9.71
N ARG A 179 13.93 -15.48 9.60
CA ARG A 179 13.88 -16.80 8.93
C ARG A 179 14.26 -16.71 7.46
N GLN A 180 13.73 -15.71 6.76
CA GLN A 180 14.05 -15.48 5.34
C GLN A 180 15.52 -15.08 5.12
N ALA A 181 16.10 -14.32 6.06
CA ALA A 181 17.52 -13.94 5.99
C ALA A 181 18.45 -15.15 6.27
N GLN A 182 18.02 -16.11 7.11
CA GLN A 182 18.78 -17.33 7.41
C GLN A 182 18.72 -18.36 6.28
N ASP A 183 17.62 -18.42 5.55
CA ASP A 183 17.42 -19.35 4.44
C ASP A 183 16.71 -18.63 3.28
N GLY A 184 17.50 -18.16 2.32
CA GLY A 184 17.02 -17.50 1.13
C GLY A 184 16.19 -18.38 0.18
N THR A 185 16.09 -19.69 0.44
CA THR A 185 15.24 -20.62 -0.34
C THR A 185 13.80 -20.66 0.18
N LEU A 186 13.54 -20.14 1.40
CA LEU A 186 12.22 -20.13 1.99
C LEU A 186 11.27 -19.19 1.21
N ARG A 187 10.18 -19.77 0.72
CA ARG A 187 9.11 -18.98 0.11
C ARG A 187 8.40 -18.16 1.17
N SER A 188 8.14 -16.90 0.87
CA SER A 188 7.47 -15.96 1.78
C SER A 188 6.16 -16.52 2.34
N ALA A 189 5.29 -17.07 1.49
CA ALA A 189 4.03 -17.69 1.90
C ALA A 189 4.19 -18.80 2.95
N ALA A 190 5.18 -19.68 2.77
CA ALA A 190 5.44 -20.77 3.73
C ALA A 190 5.89 -20.23 5.09
N THR A 191 6.75 -19.22 5.10
CA THR A 191 7.22 -18.58 6.34
C THR A 191 6.09 -17.84 7.04
N GLN A 192 5.25 -17.12 6.29
CA GLN A 192 4.08 -16.45 6.82
C GLN A 192 3.10 -17.44 7.47
N ARG A 193 2.75 -18.54 6.80
CA ARG A 193 1.89 -19.58 7.39
C ARG A 193 2.48 -20.15 8.67
N ALA A 194 3.79 -20.37 8.72
CA ALA A 194 4.46 -20.94 9.89
C ALA A 194 4.47 -19.99 11.10
N VAL A 195 4.48 -18.67 10.89
CA VAL A 195 4.55 -17.65 11.95
C VAL A 195 3.17 -17.07 12.26
N LEU A 196 2.36 -16.81 11.23
CA LEU A 196 1.09 -16.09 11.35
C LEU A 196 -0.13 -17.00 11.27
N ASN A 197 0.00 -18.26 10.90
CA ASN A 197 -1.07 -19.20 10.55
C ASN A 197 -1.85 -18.83 9.27
N ILE A 198 -1.45 -17.80 8.55
CA ILE A 198 -2.09 -17.26 7.33
C ILE A 198 -1.03 -16.76 6.34
N GLU A 199 -1.45 -16.45 5.12
CA GLU A 199 -0.70 -15.62 4.19
C GLU A 199 -1.17 -14.16 4.25
N LEU A 200 -0.24 -13.21 4.12
CA LEU A 200 -0.58 -11.78 4.13
C LEU A 200 -1.44 -11.35 2.93
N ALA A 201 -1.25 -12.00 1.77
CA ALA A 201 -2.09 -11.73 0.59
C ALA A 201 -3.57 -12.07 0.84
N GLU A 202 -3.85 -13.20 1.53
CA GLU A 202 -5.22 -13.59 1.89
C GLU A 202 -5.82 -12.61 2.93
N LEU A 203 -5.02 -12.18 3.91
CA LEU A 203 -5.44 -11.18 4.88
C LEU A 203 -5.74 -9.85 4.21
N GLN A 204 -4.86 -9.40 3.32
CA GLN A 204 -5.04 -8.17 2.56
C GLN A 204 -6.34 -8.18 1.77
N HIS A 205 -6.58 -9.23 1.00
CA HIS A 205 -7.83 -9.39 0.23
C HIS A 205 -9.05 -9.34 1.14
N THR A 206 -9.03 -10.04 2.28
CA THR A 206 -10.10 -10.04 3.28
C THR A 206 -10.35 -8.66 3.87
N LEU A 207 -9.28 -7.90 4.20
CA LEU A 207 -9.41 -6.54 4.72
C LEU A 207 -9.98 -5.58 3.68
N MET A 208 -9.54 -5.67 2.42
CA MET A 208 -10.08 -4.86 1.34
C MET A 208 -11.59 -5.08 1.15
N GLN A 209 -12.05 -6.33 1.21
CA GLN A 209 -13.47 -6.67 1.16
C GLN A 209 -14.23 -6.16 2.40
N ASN A 210 -13.72 -6.37 3.60
CA ASN A 210 -14.33 -5.93 4.85
C ASN A 210 -14.47 -4.41 4.93
N TRP A 211 -13.46 -3.69 4.43
CA TRP A 211 -13.44 -2.23 4.36
C TRP A 211 -14.14 -1.68 3.13
N ARG A 212 -14.61 -2.57 2.24
CA ARG A 212 -15.36 -2.23 1.01
C ARG A 212 -14.58 -1.32 0.08
N LEU A 213 -13.30 -1.56 -0.05
CA LEU A 213 -12.48 -0.84 -1.01
C LEU A 213 -13.02 -1.02 -2.43
N PRO A 214 -12.74 -0.08 -3.35
CA PRO A 214 -13.25 -0.12 -4.72
C PRO A 214 -13.02 -1.49 -5.39
N SER A 215 -14.02 -2.00 -6.10
CA SER A 215 -13.98 -3.34 -6.69
C SER A 215 -12.86 -3.50 -7.72
N LEU A 216 -12.55 -2.43 -8.46
CA LEU A 216 -11.42 -2.38 -9.39
C LEU A 216 -10.09 -2.56 -8.64
N LEU A 217 -9.90 -1.82 -7.55
CA LEU A 217 -8.70 -1.89 -6.70
C LEU A 217 -8.52 -3.30 -6.14
N VAL A 218 -9.58 -3.90 -5.56
CA VAL A 218 -9.55 -5.27 -5.03
C VAL A 218 -9.16 -6.28 -6.11
N ARG A 219 -9.69 -6.13 -7.32
CA ARG A 219 -9.41 -7.04 -8.44
C ARG A 219 -7.98 -6.91 -8.98
N ILE A 220 -7.45 -5.67 -9.05
CA ILE A 220 -6.10 -5.42 -9.58
C ILE A 220 -5.03 -5.94 -8.63
N THR A 221 -5.29 -5.89 -7.32
CA THR A 221 -4.35 -6.33 -6.27
C THR A 221 -4.46 -7.82 -5.93
N ASP A 222 -5.33 -8.57 -6.59
CA ASP A 222 -5.48 -10.01 -6.36
C ASP A 222 -4.37 -10.81 -7.07
N ASP A 223 -3.38 -11.23 -6.32
CA ASP A 223 -2.27 -12.09 -6.79
C ASP A 223 -2.73 -13.46 -7.31
N HIS A 224 -3.95 -13.90 -6.98
CA HIS A 224 -4.53 -15.19 -7.36
C HIS A 224 -5.52 -15.09 -8.53
N ALA A 225 -5.71 -13.90 -9.11
CA ALA A 225 -6.63 -13.70 -10.22
C ALA A 225 -6.29 -14.59 -11.42
N GLN A 226 -7.24 -15.43 -11.86
CA GLN A 226 -7.05 -16.38 -12.96
C GLN A 226 -6.88 -15.69 -14.33
N SER A 227 -7.40 -14.48 -14.48
CA SER A 227 -7.25 -13.69 -15.71
C SER A 227 -6.50 -12.40 -15.42
N GLN A 228 -5.28 -12.29 -15.90
CA GLN A 228 -4.50 -11.06 -15.80
C GLN A 228 -4.91 -10.09 -16.90
N THR A 229 -5.70 -9.09 -16.53
CA THR A 229 -5.91 -7.92 -17.39
C THR A 229 -4.59 -7.15 -17.57
N SER A 230 -4.52 -6.25 -18.55
CA SER A 230 -3.36 -5.37 -18.72
C SER A 230 -3.10 -4.51 -17.48
N GLN A 231 -4.14 -4.12 -16.76
CA GLN A 231 -4.09 -3.38 -15.50
C GLN A 231 -3.45 -4.22 -14.38
N THR A 232 -3.95 -5.45 -14.16
CA THR A 232 -3.37 -6.39 -13.19
C THR A 232 -1.91 -6.69 -13.52
N ARG A 233 -1.61 -6.93 -14.81
CA ARG A 233 -0.22 -7.19 -15.27
C ARG A 233 0.69 -5.99 -15.01
N ASN A 234 0.21 -4.74 -15.21
CA ASN A 234 0.95 -3.52 -14.90
C ASN A 234 1.37 -3.51 -13.43
N VAL A 235 0.40 -3.63 -12.51
CA VAL A 235 0.65 -3.55 -11.06
C VAL A 235 1.56 -4.68 -10.59
N LEU A 236 1.32 -5.92 -10.99
CA LEU A 236 2.15 -7.06 -10.58
C LEU A 236 3.60 -6.92 -11.07
N LEU A 237 3.82 -6.46 -12.30
CA LEU A 237 5.18 -6.21 -12.80
C LEU A 237 5.86 -5.07 -12.06
N ALA A 238 5.15 -3.98 -11.76
CA ALA A 238 5.68 -2.88 -10.98
C ALA A 238 6.16 -3.34 -9.59
N ILE A 239 5.37 -4.17 -8.92
CA ILE A 239 5.71 -4.75 -7.60
C ILE A 239 6.91 -5.68 -7.69
N ARG A 240 6.96 -6.57 -8.71
CA ARG A 240 8.08 -7.48 -8.92
C ARG A 240 9.39 -6.72 -9.14
N VAL A 241 9.37 -5.72 -10.02
CA VAL A 241 10.53 -4.85 -10.28
C VAL A 241 10.96 -4.15 -8.98
N ALA A 242 10.03 -3.54 -8.24
CA ALA A 242 10.33 -2.87 -6.98
C ALA A 242 10.95 -3.80 -5.92
N ARG A 243 10.51 -5.07 -5.86
CA ARG A 243 11.09 -6.09 -4.97
C ARG A 243 12.50 -6.52 -5.41
N HIS A 244 12.64 -6.90 -6.67
CA HIS A 244 13.89 -7.49 -7.16
C HIS A 244 15.00 -6.44 -7.30
N SER A 245 14.67 -5.17 -7.53
CA SER A 245 15.64 -4.07 -7.58
C SER A 245 15.84 -3.35 -6.24
N ALA A 246 15.24 -3.82 -5.12
CA ALA A 246 15.31 -3.15 -3.82
C ALA A 246 16.74 -2.97 -3.27
N GLN A 247 17.68 -3.83 -3.67
CA GLN A 247 19.09 -3.79 -3.26
C GLN A 247 20.05 -3.50 -4.42
N GLY A 248 19.53 -3.10 -5.57
CA GLY A 248 20.30 -2.80 -6.78
C GLY A 248 19.75 -3.52 -8.02
N TRP A 249 20.35 -3.20 -9.18
CA TRP A 249 19.88 -3.68 -10.48
C TRP A 249 20.58 -4.95 -11.00
N ASP A 250 21.34 -5.64 -10.14
CA ASP A 250 22.12 -6.85 -10.45
C ASP A 250 21.49 -8.15 -9.96
N ASN A 251 20.23 -8.10 -9.46
CA ASN A 251 19.47 -9.27 -9.04
C ASN A 251 19.19 -10.22 -10.22
N ALA A 252 19.40 -11.53 -10.01
CA ALA A 252 19.22 -12.56 -11.04
C ALA A 252 17.80 -12.69 -11.61
N ALA A 253 16.78 -12.19 -10.93
CA ALA A 253 15.38 -12.19 -11.41
C ALA A 253 15.06 -11.00 -12.32
N LEU A 254 15.82 -9.92 -12.28
CA LEU A 254 15.55 -8.69 -13.04
C LEU A 254 15.53 -8.89 -14.57
N PRO A 255 16.39 -9.71 -15.20
CA PRO A 255 16.30 -9.93 -16.64
C PRO A 255 14.94 -10.46 -17.11
N ASP A 256 14.29 -11.31 -16.30
CA ASP A 256 12.97 -11.84 -16.61
C ASP A 256 11.87 -10.77 -16.41
N ASP A 257 12.00 -9.95 -15.36
CA ASP A 257 11.08 -8.83 -15.12
C ASP A 257 11.19 -7.77 -16.23
N VAL A 258 12.41 -7.39 -16.62
CA VAL A 258 12.66 -6.45 -17.72
C VAL A 258 12.05 -6.95 -19.02
N ARG A 259 12.17 -8.25 -19.35
CA ARG A 259 11.52 -8.83 -20.54
C ARG A 259 9.99 -8.74 -20.46
N ALA A 260 9.42 -9.06 -19.30
CA ALA A 260 7.97 -8.98 -19.10
C ALA A 260 7.44 -7.54 -19.16
N VAL A 261 8.21 -6.56 -18.65
CA VAL A 261 7.90 -5.12 -18.80
C VAL A 261 8.03 -4.69 -20.24
N ALA A 262 9.09 -5.10 -20.95
CA ALA A 262 9.28 -4.81 -22.38
C ALA A 262 8.09 -5.30 -23.23
N GLU A 263 7.59 -6.51 -22.96
CA GLU A 263 6.37 -7.03 -23.61
C GLU A 263 5.12 -6.19 -23.26
N LEU A 264 4.93 -5.82 -21.98
CA LEU A 264 3.80 -4.99 -21.57
C LEU A 264 3.79 -3.64 -22.27
N LEU A 265 4.97 -3.01 -22.40
CA LEU A 265 5.15 -1.67 -22.94
C LEU A 265 5.44 -1.63 -24.44
N GLN A 266 5.56 -2.79 -25.09
CA GLN A 266 5.96 -2.93 -26.49
C GLN A 266 7.31 -2.26 -26.81
N LEU A 267 8.28 -2.40 -25.88
CA LEU A 267 9.64 -1.89 -26.00
C LEU A 267 10.66 -3.01 -26.22
N SER A 268 11.87 -2.64 -26.64
CA SER A 268 13.00 -3.57 -26.52
C SER A 268 13.42 -3.72 -25.05
N PRO A 269 14.01 -4.86 -24.63
CA PRO A 269 14.49 -5.04 -23.25
C PRO A 269 15.43 -3.93 -22.78
N ASP A 270 16.33 -3.45 -23.64
CA ASP A 270 17.26 -2.36 -23.30
C ASP A 270 16.53 -1.02 -23.09
N ALA A 271 15.47 -0.75 -23.86
CA ALA A 271 14.66 0.45 -23.68
C ALA A 271 13.83 0.37 -22.40
N ALA A 272 13.27 -0.81 -22.11
CA ALA A 272 12.53 -1.05 -20.88
C ALA A 272 13.43 -0.89 -19.63
N LEU A 273 14.65 -1.43 -19.66
CA LEU A 273 15.61 -1.28 -18.57
C LEU A 273 15.96 0.21 -18.31
N ARG A 274 16.24 0.97 -19.38
CA ARG A 274 16.49 2.42 -19.24
C ARG A 274 15.31 3.16 -18.64
N LEU A 275 14.10 2.90 -19.12
CA LEU A 275 12.88 3.49 -18.58
C LEU A 275 12.69 3.16 -17.08
N LEU A 276 12.93 1.91 -16.70
CA LEU A 276 12.85 1.49 -15.29
C LEU A 276 13.86 2.23 -14.42
N GLN A 277 15.10 2.38 -14.89
CA GLN A 277 16.15 3.11 -14.16
C GLN A 277 15.87 4.61 -14.10
N GLU A 278 15.28 5.21 -15.13
CA GLU A 278 14.82 6.60 -15.15
C GLU A 278 13.73 6.83 -14.10
N ILE A 279 12.67 6.02 -14.11
CA ILE A 279 11.58 6.10 -13.11
C ILE A 279 12.09 5.92 -11.66
N ASP A 280 13.11 5.10 -11.47
CA ASP A 280 13.67 4.83 -10.14
C ASP A 280 14.58 5.96 -9.62
N SER A 281 15.08 6.81 -10.52
CA SER A 281 15.97 7.92 -10.20
C SER A 281 15.24 9.19 -9.79
N ASP A 282 13.94 9.31 -10.16
CA ASP A 282 13.04 10.40 -9.79
C ASP A 282 12.47 10.17 -8.36
#